data_a46830241e150f0fc602cda2d05ea0ce
#
_entry.id   a46830241e150f0fc602cda2d05ea0ce
#
_cell.length_a   1.000
_cell.length_b   1.000
_cell.length_c   1.000
_cell.angle_alpha   90.00
_cell.angle_beta   90.00
_cell.angle_gamma   90.00
#
_symmetry.space_group_name_H-M   'P 1'
#
loop_
_entity.id
_entity.type
_entity.pdbx_description
1 polymer ?
#
loop_
_entity_poly.entity_id
_entity_poly.type
_entity_poly.pdbx_seq_one_letter_code
_entity_poly.pdbx_strand_id
1 'polypeptide(L)'
;MTITATSTITSTALTRMRHRAITDRAELDRLLDDNFLAHMGLADDQGGVVVIPTAVVRDGDRVLVHGSTGSGWMRRAASGRPACLTVTDLSGIIVARSAFENSLRYRSAVLFGSFTRLAQRDVPRALGLFTEHLLPGRTSEVRPNHRREVAATMVLSMPIGPWSMKTSADWPTDDPDDVAGRAWAGIIPFDARRLADPLPAPDLRPGIPVPASVRALTALTVT
;
A
#
# COMPACT_ATOMS: atom_id res chain seq x y z
N MET A 1 12.89 28.48 -22.22
CA MET A 1 12.22 29.01 -21.01
C MET A 1 11.57 27.85 -20.29
N THR A 2 12.30 27.26 -19.32
CA THR A 2 11.91 26.03 -18.62
C THR A 2 10.98 26.42 -17.50
N ILE A 3 9.69 26.17 -17.65
CA ILE A 3 8.71 26.35 -16.56
C ILE A 3 8.86 25.15 -15.65
N THR A 4 9.60 25.31 -14.58
CA THR A 4 9.62 24.38 -13.45
C THR A 4 8.30 24.57 -12.69
N ALA A 5 7.28 23.81 -13.05
CA ALA A 5 6.04 23.76 -12.28
C ALA A 5 6.34 23.06 -10.94
N THR A 6 6.74 23.84 -9.96
CA THR A 6 6.77 23.38 -8.57
C THR A 6 5.30 23.23 -8.13
N SER A 7 4.78 22.02 -8.22
CA SER A 7 3.46 21.71 -7.66
C SER A 7 3.54 21.84 -6.15
N THR A 8 3.13 23.00 -5.65
CA THR A 8 3.04 23.26 -4.23
C THR A 8 1.79 22.58 -3.71
N ILE A 9 1.95 21.42 -3.06
CA ILE A 9 0.86 20.83 -2.26
C ILE A 9 0.61 21.80 -1.12
N THR A 10 -0.52 22.47 -1.16
CA THR A 10 -0.82 23.62 -0.31
C THR A 10 -1.03 23.21 1.17
N SER A 11 -1.44 21.98 1.45
CA SER A 11 -1.52 21.41 2.81
C SER A 11 -1.75 19.90 2.75
N THR A 12 -1.01 19.16 3.56
CA THR A 12 -1.25 17.73 3.84
C THR A 12 -2.00 17.51 5.15
N ALA A 13 -2.26 18.59 5.90
CA ALA A 13 -2.91 18.54 7.20
C ALA A 13 -4.39 18.19 7.09
N LEU A 14 -4.87 17.33 7.99
CA LEU A 14 -6.29 17.03 8.11
C LEU A 14 -7.03 18.28 8.60
N THR A 15 -8.03 18.72 7.83
CA THR A 15 -8.87 19.87 8.19
C THR A 15 -9.99 19.47 9.14
N ARG A 16 -10.50 18.24 9.05
CA ARG A 16 -11.57 17.67 9.90
C ARG A 16 -11.03 16.45 10.65
N MET A 17 -11.55 16.21 11.86
CA MET A 17 -11.15 15.07 12.72
C MET A 17 -9.64 15.04 12.98
N ARG A 18 -9.07 16.19 13.33
CA ARG A 18 -7.61 16.36 13.55
C ARG A 18 -7.03 15.44 14.60
N HIS A 19 -7.84 15.01 15.58
CA HIS A 19 -7.45 14.05 16.61
C HIS A 19 -7.11 12.64 16.04
N ARG A 20 -7.56 12.34 14.82
CA ARG A 20 -7.23 11.09 14.11
C ARG A 20 -5.94 11.19 13.29
N ALA A 21 -5.32 12.37 13.24
CA ALA A 21 -4.08 12.55 12.50
C ALA A 21 -2.92 11.82 13.18
N ILE A 22 -2.16 11.10 12.40
CA ILE A 22 -0.89 10.48 12.79
C ILE A 22 0.23 11.30 12.15
N THR A 23 1.18 11.75 12.96
CA THR A 23 2.36 12.51 12.52
C THR A 23 3.67 11.78 12.78
N ASP A 24 3.60 10.63 13.46
CA ASP A 24 4.76 9.77 13.68
C ASP A 24 5.14 9.04 12.39
N ARG A 25 6.35 9.28 11.92
CA ARG A 25 6.92 8.64 10.75
C ARG A 25 7.00 7.11 10.90
N ALA A 26 7.27 6.60 12.08
CA ALA A 26 7.35 5.17 12.33
C ALA A 26 6.01 4.46 12.12
N GLU A 27 4.88 5.13 12.40
CA GLU A 27 3.55 4.61 12.11
C GLU A 27 3.29 4.54 10.59
N LEU A 28 3.74 5.56 9.83
CA LEU A 28 3.67 5.52 8.37
C LEU A 28 4.52 4.38 7.81
N ASP A 29 5.75 4.23 8.30
CA ASP A 29 6.65 3.17 7.84
C ASP A 29 6.04 1.79 8.11
N ARG A 30 5.45 1.56 9.29
CA ARG A 30 4.71 0.32 9.60
C ARG A 30 3.53 0.10 8.66
N LEU A 31 2.73 1.13 8.37
CA LEU A 31 1.62 1.00 7.42
C LEU A 31 2.10 0.59 6.02
N LEU A 32 3.21 1.16 5.56
CA LEU A 32 3.81 0.83 4.26
C LEU A 32 4.42 -0.58 4.25
N ASP A 33 5.05 -0.99 5.35
CA ASP A 33 5.67 -2.31 5.48
C ASP A 33 4.64 -3.44 5.69
N ASP A 34 3.47 -3.13 6.26
CA ASP A 34 2.37 -4.07 6.42
C ASP A 34 1.55 -4.30 5.13
N ASN A 35 1.71 -3.44 4.12
CA ASN A 35 0.86 -3.45 2.93
C ASN A 35 1.67 -3.52 1.62
N PHE A 36 1.21 -4.33 0.69
CA PHE A 36 1.81 -4.50 -0.64
C PHE A 36 0.95 -3.93 -1.78
N LEU A 37 -0.23 -3.37 -1.48
CA LEU A 37 -1.12 -2.74 -2.44
C LEU A 37 -1.27 -1.25 -2.14
N ALA A 38 -1.07 -0.43 -3.15
CA ALA A 38 -1.32 1.00 -3.11
C ALA A 38 -2.18 1.43 -4.30
N HIS A 39 -2.78 2.61 -4.19
CA HIS A 39 -3.50 3.27 -5.28
C HIS A 39 -2.75 4.54 -5.66
N MET A 40 -2.26 4.60 -6.88
CA MET A 40 -1.52 5.75 -7.40
C MET A 40 -2.44 6.64 -8.22
N GLY A 41 -2.60 7.88 -7.78
CA GLY A 41 -3.30 8.94 -8.50
C GLY A 41 -2.36 9.73 -9.40
N LEU A 42 -2.72 9.86 -10.67
CA LEU A 42 -1.98 10.61 -11.69
C LEU A 42 -2.91 11.54 -12.45
N ALA A 43 -2.46 12.77 -12.70
CA ALA A 43 -3.12 13.63 -13.67
C ALA A 43 -2.80 13.18 -15.10
N ASP A 44 -3.81 13.15 -15.98
CA ASP A 44 -3.60 12.94 -17.41
C ASP A 44 -3.25 14.23 -18.15
N ASP A 45 -3.04 14.13 -19.47
CA ASP A 45 -2.64 15.28 -20.29
C ASP A 45 -3.80 16.23 -20.60
N GLN A 46 -5.04 15.80 -20.31
CA GLN A 46 -6.28 16.56 -20.56
C GLN A 46 -6.88 17.14 -19.28
N GLY A 47 -6.18 16.99 -18.13
CA GLY A 47 -6.66 17.44 -16.82
C GLY A 47 -7.57 16.44 -16.11
N GLY A 48 -7.75 15.25 -16.66
CA GLY A 48 -8.39 14.12 -15.99
C GLY A 48 -7.50 13.50 -14.91
N VAL A 49 -8.09 12.69 -14.03
CA VAL A 49 -7.39 11.95 -12.99
C VAL A 49 -7.57 10.46 -13.22
N VAL A 50 -6.47 9.73 -13.19
CA VAL A 50 -6.47 8.26 -13.28
C VAL A 50 -5.95 7.71 -11.95
N VAL A 51 -6.64 6.72 -11.38
CA VAL A 51 -6.20 5.99 -10.18
C VAL A 51 -5.89 4.57 -10.57
N ILE A 52 -4.68 4.11 -10.24
CA ILE A 52 -4.16 2.80 -10.64
C ILE A 52 -3.76 2.01 -9.40
N PRO A 53 -4.39 0.85 -9.13
CA PRO A 53 -3.89 -0.11 -8.15
C PRO A 53 -2.52 -0.64 -8.58
N THR A 54 -1.56 -0.67 -7.69
CA THR A 54 -0.20 -1.15 -7.97
C THR A 54 0.45 -1.74 -6.74
N ALA A 55 1.37 -2.68 -6.95
CA ALA A 55 2.21 -3.15 -5.88
C ALA A 55 3.16 -2.02 -5.41
N VAL A 56 3.38 -1.95 -4.11
CA VAL A 56 4.26 -0.98 -3.47
C VAL A 56 5.21 -1.69 -2.52
N VAL A 57 6.43 -1.15 -2.41
CA VAL A 57 7.38 -1.53 -1.36
C VAL A 57 8.13 -0.29 -0.89
N ARG A 58 8.39 -0.21 0.41
CA ARG A 58 9.24 0.83 0.97
C ARG A 58 10.72 0.40 0.86
N ASP A 59 11.58 1.35 0.50
CA ASP A 59 13.04 1.20 0.45
C ASP A 59 13.66 2.41 1.17
N GLY A 60 13.78 2.32 2.48
CA GLY A 60 14.22 3.44 3.33
C GLY A 60 13.25 4.63 3.25
N ASP A 61 13.75 5.78 2.80
CA ASP A 61 12.98 7.02 2.69
C ASP A 61 12.27 7.21 1.35
N ARG A 62 11.97 6.12 0.66
CA ARG A 62 11.23 6.15 -0.61
C ARG A 62 10.30 4.96 -0.73
N VAL A 63 9.29 5.13 -1.57
CA VAL A 63 8.43 4.03 -2.03
C VAL A 63 8.77 3.70 -3.48
N LEU A 64 8.70 2.43 -3.80
CA LEU A 64 8.90 1.91 -5.14
C LEU A 64 7.60 1.31 -5.67
N VAL A 65 7.35 1.51 -6.95
CA VAL A 65 6.31 0.83 -7.72
C VAL A 65 6.92 0.26 -9.00
N HIS A 66 6.34 -0.79 -9.57
CA HIS A 66 6.87 -1.39 -10.79
C HIS A 66 5.78 -1.72 -11.79
N GLY A 67 6.17 -1.87 -13.04
CA GLY A 67 5.30 -2.28 -14.13
C GLY A 67 6.06 -2.49 -15.43
N SER A 68 5.34 -2.81 -16.49
CA SER A 68 5.95 -3.01 -17.80
C SER A 68 6.51 -1.70 -18.39
N THR A 69 7.67 -1.76 -19.03
CA THR A 69 8.23 -0.65 -19.82
C THR A 69 7.31 -0.21 -20.96
N GLY A 70 6.44 -1.10 -21.44
CA GLY A 70 5.42 -0.82 -22.46
C GLY A 70 4.18 -0.10 -21.93
N SER A 71 4.01 0.00 -20.61
CA SER A 71 2.80 0.58 -20.00
C SER A 71 2.75 2.11 -20.14
N GLY A 72 1.62 2.61 -20.66
CA GLY A 72 1.39 4.05 -20.83
C GLY A 72 1.38 4.81 -19.51
N TRP A 73 0.77 4.25 -18.46
CA TRP A 73 0.72 4.90 -17.15
C TRP A 73 2.10 4.94 -16.47
N MET A 74 2.94 3.88 -16.64
CA MET A 74 4.32 3.89 -16.13
C MET A 74 5.14 5.02 -16.75
N ARG A 75 5.04 5.21 -18.08
CA ARG A 75 5.73 6.32 -18.76
C ARG A 75 5.23 7.68 -18.30
N ARG A 76 3.92 7.81 -18.09
CA ARG A 76 3.32 9.04 -17.54
C ARG A 76 3.81 9.32 -16.12
N ALA A 77 3.80 8.33 -15.23
CA ALA A 77 4.33 8.47 -13.88
C ALA A 77 5.81 8.84 -13.89
N ALA A 78 6.61 8.22 -14.79
CA ALA A 78 8.05 8.51 -14.95
C ALA A 78 8.38 9.91 -15.47
N SER A 79 7.38 10.69 -15.96
CA SER A 79 7.61 12.04 -16.48
C SER A 79 7.84 13.10 -15.39
N GLY A 80 7.84 12.71 -14.11
CA GLY A 80 8.06 13.62 -12.98
C GLY A 80 6.87 14.51 -12.64
N ARG A 81 5.69 14.22 -13.18
CA ARG A 81 4.45 14.95 -12.86
C ARG A 81 4.03 14.70 -11.41
N PRO A 82 3.28 15.63 -10.81
CA PRO A 82 2.69 15.41 -9.51
C PRO A 82 1.84 14.14 -9.47
N ALA A 83 2.03 13.39 -8.41
CA ALA A 83 1.33 12.15 -8.14
C ALA A 83 0.98 12.05 -6.65
N CYS A 84 0.01 11.23 -6.32
CA CYS A 84 -0.20 10.77 -4.96
C CYS A 84 -0.22 9.24 -4.91
N LEU A 85 0.16 8.70 -3.77
CA LEU A 85 0.10 7.26 -3.50
C LEU A 85 -0.68 7.04 -2.20
N THR A 86 -1.76 6.28 -2.27
CA THR A 86 -2.61 6.00 -1.11
C THR A 86 -2.48 4.54 -0.71
N VAL A 87 -2.25 4.32 0.59
CA VAL A 87 -2.28 3.00 1.22
C VAL A 87 -3.35 3.00 2.29
N THR A 88 -4.15 1.93 2.35
CA THR A 88 -5.22 1.77 3.34
C THR A 88 -5.22 0.35 3.87
N ASP A 89 -5.25 0.23 5.19
CA ASP A 89 -5.40 -1.00 5.93
C ASP A 89 -6.74 -0.95 6.68
N LEU A 90 -7.62 -1.90 6.40
CA LEU A 90 -8.92 -2.04 7.04
C LEU A 90 -8.84 -3.12 8.11
N SER A 91 -9.19 -2.79 9.35
CA SER A 91 -9.11 -3.71 10.48
C SER A 91 -10.46 -4.06 11.12
N GLY A 92 -11.56 -3.49 10.63
CA GLY A 92 -12.90 -3.86 11.11
C GLY A 92 -14.00 -2.89 10.77
N ILE A 93 -15.19 -3.21 11.29
CA ILE A 93 -16.38 -2.35 11.26
C ILE A 93 -16.67 -1.91 12.69
N ILE A 94 -16.92 -0.63 12.87
CA ILE A 94 -17.42 -0.04 14.11
C ILE A 94 -18.95 -0.02 13.99
N VAL A 95 -19.60 -0.81 14.82
CA VAL A 95 -21.07 -0.87 14.91
C VAL A 95 -21.50 0.00 16.07
N ALA A 96 -22.23 1.06 15.78
CA ALA A 96 -22.74 2.00 16.75
C ALA A 96 -24.22 1.73 17.06
N ARG A 97 -24.77 2.42 18.07
CA ARG A 97 -26.17 2.33 18.45
C ARG A 97 -27.07 3.16 17.55
N SER A 98 -26.49 4.10 16.79
CA SER A 98 -27.21 4.87 15.77
C SER A 98 -26.70 4.50 14.37
N ALA A 99 -27.53 4.68 13.34
CA ALA A 99 -27.14 4.45 11.96
C ALA A 99 -26.05 5.42 11.50
N PHE A 100 -26.01 6.61 12.06
CA PHE A 100 -25.09 7.68 11.70
C PHE A 100 -23.66 7.42 12.17
N GLU A 101 -23.47 6.83 13.36
CA GLU A 101 -22.15 6.62 13.97
C GLU A 101 -21.48 5.31 13.55
N ASN A 102 -22.14 4.47 12.73
CA ASN A 102 -21.46 3.32 12.13
C ASN A 102 -20.29 3.75 11.24
N SER A 103 -19.15 3.06 11.36
CA SER A 103 -17.93 3.47 10.68
C SER A 103 -17.01 2.28 10.37
N LEU A 104 -15.90 2.56 9.72
CA LEU A 104 -14.81 1.63 9.49
C LEU A 104 -13.68 1.84 10.49
N ARG A 105 -13.05 0.76 10.89
CA ARG A 105 -11.79 0.76 11.62
C ARG A 105 -10.65 0.61 10.61
N TYR A 106 -9.72 1.59 10.56
CA TYR A 106 -8.69 1.63 9.53
C TYR A 106 -7.47 2.48 9.90
N ARG A 107 -6.39 2.25 9.16
CA ARG A 107 -5.26 3.17 9.01
C ARG A 107 -5.18 3.55 7.52
N SER A 108 -4.97 4.81 7.19
CA SER A 108 -4.76 5.23 5.81
C SER A 108 -3.77 6.38 5.70
N ALA A 109 -2.91 6.31 4.68
CA ALA A 109 -1.96 7.36 4.36
C ALA A 109 -2.06 7.77 2.90
N VAL A 110 -1.77 9.05 2.65
CA VAL A 110 -1.57 9.60 1.30
C VAL A 110 -0.18 10.22 1.28
N LEU A 111 0.66 9.75 0.40
CA LEU A 111 1.98 10.31 0.10
C LEU A 111 1.85 11.18 -1.15
N PHE A 112 2.53 12.32 -1.16
CA PHE A 112 2.51 13.26 -2.26
C PHE A 112 3.92 13.48 -2.81
N GLY A 113 4.06 13.52 -4.11
CA GLY A 113 5.37 13.71 -4.74
C GLY A 113 5.33 13.51 -6.24
N SER A 114 6.49 13.16 -6.75
CA SER A 114 6.68 12.79 -8.16
C SER A 114 7.53 11.54 -8.24
N PHE A 115 7.22 10.69 -9.20
CA PHE A 115 8.00 9.50 -9.46
C PHE A 115 9.15 9.78 -10.40
N THR A 116 10.28 9.13 -10.16
CA THR A 116 11.44 9.09 -11.05
C THR A 116 11.79 7.66 -11.39
N ARG A 117 12.24 7.42 -12.62
CA ARG A 117 12.67 6.08 -13.03
C ARG A 117 13.98 5.70 -12.34
N LEU A 118 14.01 4.49 -11.79
CA LEU A 118 15.23 3.91 -11.23
C LEU A 118 16.25 3.62 -12.34
N ALA A 119 17.54 3.79 -12.03
CA ALA A 119 18.59 3.40 -12.96
C ALA A 119 18.53 1.88 -13.21
N GLN A 120 18.79 1.46 -14.45
CA GLN A 120 18.63 0.05 -14.86
C GLN A 120 19.48 -0.93 -14.02
N ARG A 121 20.65 -0.49 -13.54
CA ARG A 121 21.53 -1.28 -12.65
C ARG A 121 20.89 -1.61 -11.30
N ASP A 122 19.95 -0.78 -10.82
CA ASP A 122 19.31 -0.91 -9.50
C ASP A 122 18.00 -1.71 -9.57
N VAL A 123 17.46 -1.94 -10.78
CA VAL A 123 16.20 -2.67 -10.99
C VAL A 123 16.22 -4.10 -10.41
N PRO A 124 17.30 -4.91 -10.57
CA PRO A 124 17.34 -6.26 -10.01
C PRO A 124 17.18 -6.28 -8.47
N ARG A 125 17.88 -5.36 -7.77
CA ARG A 125 17.74 -5.22 -6.31
C ARG A 125 16.31 -4.81 -5.94
N ALA A 126 15.75 -3.84 -6.65
CA ALA A 126 14.40 -3.36 -6.40
C ALA A 126 13.34 -4.46 -6.57
N LEU A 127 13.47 -5.28 -7.62
CA LEU A 127 12.57 -6.43 -7.84
C LEU A 127 12.72 -7.49 -6.74
N GLY A 128 13.93 -7.67 -6.21
CA GLY A 128 14.17 -8.50 -5.03
C GLY A 128 13.40 -7.99 -3.81
N LEU A 129 13.36 -6.68 -3.58
CA LEU A 129 12.60 -6.08 -2.48
C LEU A 129 11.09 -6.38 -2.59
N PHE A 130 10.50 -6.29 -3.80
CA PHE A 130 9.09 -6.67 -4.01
C PHE A 130 8.84 -8.14 -3.69
N THR A 131 9.76 -9.01 -4.11
CA THR A 131 9.65 -10.46 -3.84
C THR A 131 9.72 -10.74 -2.34
N GLU A 132 10.70 -10.17 -1.63
CA GLU A 132 10.87 -10.35 -0.18
C GLU A 132 9.75 -9.72 0.63
N HIS A 133 9.23 -8.58 0.18
CA HIS A 133 8.10 -7.92 0.84
C HIS A 133 6.82 -8.77 0.76
N LEU A 134 6.56 -9.39 -0.40
CA LEU A 134 5.41 -10.26 -0.62
C LEU A 134 5.59 -11.64 0.03
N LEU A 135 6.79 -12.20 -0.06
CA LEU A 135 7.15 -13.56 0.37
C LEU A 135 8.56 -13.56 0.98
N PRO A 136 8.71 -13.27 2.27
CA PRO A 136 10.01 -13.27 2.94
C PRO A 136 10.76 -14.61 2.77
N GLY A 137 12.02 -14.52 2.36
CA GLY A 137 12.90 -15.67 2.09
C GLY A 137 12.80 -16.26 0.67
N ARG A 138 11.84 -15.77 -0.15
CA ARG A 138 11.58 -16.37 -1.46
C ARG A 138 12.72 -16.19 -2.46
N THR A 139 13.45 -15.10 -2.41
CA THR A 139 14.56 -14.85 -3.34
C THR A 139 15.67 -15.89 -3.25
N SER A 140 15.83 -16.56 -2.09
CA SER A 140 16.79 -17.65 -1.91
C SER A 140 16.33 -19.00 -2.48
N GLU A 141 15.03 -19.16 -2.76
CA GLU A 141 14.40 -20.41 -3.19
C GLU A 141 14.19 -20.48 -4.71
N VAL A 142 14.29 -19.34 -5.41
CA VAL A 142 14.03 -19.25 -6.85
C VAL A 142 15.24 -18.69 -7.60
N ARG A 143 15.28 -18.94 -8.91
CA ARG A 143 16.31 -18.35 -9.75
C ARG A 143 16.22 -16.81 -9.75
N PRO A 144 17.35 -16.11 -9.96
CA PRO A 144 17.33 -14.67 -10.20
C PRO A 144 16.57 -14.29 -11.48
N ASN A 145 16.15 -13.02 -11.56
CA ASN A 145 15.52 -12.48 -12.75
C ASN A 145 16.45 -12.55 -13.98
N HIS A 146 15.96 -13.00 -15.10
CA HIS A 146 16.69 -12.97 -16.36
C HIS A 146 16.86 -11.53 -16.88
N ARG A 147 17.89 -11.28 -17.69
CA ARG A 147 18.14 -9.97 -18.29
C ARG A 147 16.93 -9.42 -19.06
N ARG A 148 16.19 -10.29 -19.78
CA ARG A 148 14.97 -9.92 -20.52
C ARG A 148 13.83 -9.47 -19.59
N GLU A 149 13.67 -10.12 -18.43
CA GLU A 149 12.67 -9.78 -17.42
C GLU A 149 12.97 -8.41 -16.80
N VAL A 150 14.22 -8.20 -16.43
CA VAL A 150 14.72 -6.91 -15.93
C VAL A 150 14.55 -5.80 -16.98
N ALA A 151 14.87 -6.05 -18.24
CA ALA A 151 14.73 -5.07 -19.33
C ALA A 151 13.27 -4.72 -19.63
N ALA A 152 12.35 -5.66 -19.47
CA ALA A 152 10.91 -5.46 -19.67
C ALA A 152 10.22 -4.73 -18.50
N THR A 153 10.91 -4.57 -17.36
CA THR A 153 10.35 -3.98 -16.16
C THR A 153 10.88 -2.58 -15.90
N MET A 154 9.98 -1.65 -15.67
CA MET A 154 10.26 -0.31 -15.18
C MET A 154 9.98 -0.27 -13.67
N VAL A 155 10.93 0.24 -12.91
CA VAL A 155 10.72 0.56 -11.48
C VAL A 155 10.77 2.07 -11.33
N LEU A 156 9.80 2.61 -10.62
CA LEU A 156 9.70 4.02 -10.27
C LEU A 156 9.87 4.20 -8.78
N SER A 157 10.49 5.31 -8.40
CA SER A 157 10.78 5.68 -7.02
C SER A 157 10.18 7.05 -6.72
N MET A 158 9.51 7.19 -5.58
CA MET A 158 9.05 8.47 -5.04
C MET A 158 9.60 8.63 -3.62
N PRO A 159 10.32 9.71 -3.30
CA PRO A 159 10.72 10.00 -1.93
C PRO A 159 9.51 10.14 -1.02
N ILE A 160 9.62 9.66 0.22
CA ILE A 160 8.61 9.89 1.26
C ILE A 160 8.83 11.32 1.80
N GLY A 161 8.26 12.28 1.06
CA GLY A 161 8.28 13.71 1.39
C GLY A 161 7.01 14.11 2.16
N PRO A 162 6.20 15.04 1.63
CA PRO A 162 4.92 15.39 2.24
C PRO A 162 3.96 14.20 2.25
N TRP A 163 3.32 13.96 3.41
CA TRP A 163 2.31 12.92 3.57
C TRP A 163 1.25 13.33 4.59
N SER A 164 0.11 12.67 4.56
CA SER A 164 -0.89 12.71 5.60
C SER A 164 -1.32 11.31 5.97
N MET A 165 -1.53 11.05 7.25
CA MET A 165 -2.01 9.76 7.73
C MET A 165 -3.08 9.98 8.79
N LYS A 166 -4.07 9.09 8.80
CA LYS A 166 -5.12 9.06 9.81
C LYS A 166 -5.45 7.63 10.21
N THR A 167 -5.96 7.49 11.42
CA THR A 167 -6.46 6.23 11.96
C THR A 167 -7.87 6.39 12.50
N SER A 168 -8.64 5.32 12.45
CA SER A 168 -9.90 5.16 13.16
C SER A 168 -9.82 3.82 13.88
N ALA A 169 -9.46 3.86 15.17
CA ALA A 169 -9.24 2.68 16.00
C ALA A 169 -10.11 2.65 17.27
N ASP A 170 -10.91 3.69 17.46
CA ASP A 170 -11.72 3.89 18.66
C ASP A 170 -12.95 2.95 18.68
N TRP A 171 -13.57 2.88 19.84
CA TRP A 171 -14.89 2.30 20.02
C TRP A 171 -15.97 3.23 19.43
N PRO A 172 -17.22 2.73 19.23
CA PRO A 172 -18.34 3.59 18.84
C PRO A 172 -18.48 4.78 19.80
N THR A 173 -18.74 5.95 19.26
CA THR A 173 -19.01 7.16 20.02
C THR A 173 -20.47 7.48 19.86
N ASP A 174 -21.30 6.92 20.74
CA ASP A 174 -22.75 7.12 20.73
C ASP A 174 -23.16 8.23 21.69
N ASP A 175 -24.28 8.88 21.42
CA ASP A 175 -24.91 9.81 22.34
C ASP A 175 -25.36 9.09 23.64
N PRO A 176 -25.39 9.78 24.79
CA PRO A 176 -25.81 9.17 26.07
C PRO A 176 -27.19 8.52 26.02
N ASP A 177 -28.13 9.09 25.29
CA ASP A 177 -29.48 8.55 25.15
C ASP A 177 -29.47 7.24 24.34
N ASP A 178 -28.64 7.14 23.30
CA ASP A 178 -28.45 5.91 22.56
C ASP A 178 -27.77 4.82 23.40
N VAL A 179 -26.79 5.23 24.23
CA VAL A 179 -26.09 4.31 25.16
C VAL A 179 -27.09 3.69 26.18
N ALA A 180 -28.06 4.46 26.64
CA ALA A 180 -29.14 3.98 27.55
C ALA A 180 -30.13 3.06 26.84
N GLY A 181 -30.14 2.98 25.50
CA GLY A 181 -31.04 2.17 24.70
C GLY A 181 -30.68 0.68 24.70
N ARG A 182 -31.38 -0.10 23.85
CA ARG A 182 -31.19 -1.55 23.72
C ARG A 182 -30.41 -1.98 22.49
N ALA A 183 -29.96 -1.05 21.65
CA ALA A 183 -29.22 -1.38 20.48
C ALA A 183 -27.80 -1.92 20.84
N TRP A 184 -27.37 -2.97 20.17
CA TRP A 184 -26.04 -3.50 20.36
C TRP A 184 -25.01 -2.59 19.67
N ALA A 185 -23.83 -2.43 20.31
CA ALA A 185 -22.70 -1.71 19.73
C ALA A 185 -21.40 -2.46 20.02
N GLY A 186 -20.43 -2.31 19.12
CA GLY A 186 -19.13 -2.99 19.25
C GLY A 186 -18.29 -2.89 18.00
N ILE A 187 -17.30 -3.77 17.89
CA ILE A 187 -16.40 -3.87 16.75
C ILE A 187 -16.52 -5.27 16.15
N ILE A 188 -16.65 -5.33 14.84
CA ILE A 188 -16.48 -6.57 14.07
C ILE A 188 -15.07 -6.51 13.45
N PRO A 189 -14.07 -7.21 13.99
CA PRO A 189 -12.72 -7.19 13.43
C PRO A 189 -12.69 -7.92 12.09
N PHE A 190 -11.86 -7.43 11.17
CA PHE A 190 -11.49 -8.19 9.98
C PHE A 190 -10.31 -9.08 10.30
N ASP A 191 -10.40 -10.34 9.94
CA ASP A 191 -9.28 -11.27 9.96
C ASP A 191 -8.50 -11.14 8.64
N ALA A 192 -7.97 -9.94 8.41
CA ALA A 192 -7.28 -9.60 7.14
C ALA A 192 -5.95 -10.34 6.96
N ARG A 193 -5.47 -11.03 8.00
CA ARG A 193 -4.18 -11.75 7.97
C ARG A 193 -4.33 -13.27 7.84
N ARG A 194 -5.55 -13.78 7.76
CA ARG A 194 -5.76 -15.22 7.59
C ARG A 194 -5.60 -15.61 6.12
N LEU A 195 -4.45 -16.17 5.81
CA LEU A 195 -4.22 -16.78 4.52
C LEU A 195 -4.77 -18.21 4.52
N ALA A 196 -5.41 -18.60 3.42
CA ALA A 196 -5.83 -19.97 3.22
C ALA A 196 -4.62 -20.90 2.96
N ASP A 197 -4.84 -22.21 3.03
CA ASP A 197 -3.82 -23.19 2.64
C ASP A 197 -3.37 -22.98 1.21
N PRO A 198 -2.05 -23.09 0.93
CA PRO A 198 -1.53 -22.88 -0.40
C PRO A 198 -2.02 -23.96 -1.37
N LEU A 199 -2.47 -23.53 -2.54
CA LEU A 199 -2.88 -24.42 -3.61
C LEU A 199 -1.71 -24.62 -4.59
N PRO A 200 -1.32 -25.87 -4.92
CA PRO A 200 -0.27 -26.12 -5.90
C PRO A 200 -0.74 -25.72 -7.31
N ALA A 201 0.19 -25.25 -8.13
CA ALA A 201 -0.09 -25.00 -9.54
C ALA A 201 -0.47 -26.30 -10.27
N PRO A 202 -1.40 -26.27 -11.24
CA PRO A 202 -1.85 -27.48 -11.95
C PRO A 202 -0.73 -28.22 -12.68
N ASP A 203 0.33 -27.52 -13.07
CA ASP A 203 1.51 -28.03 -13.76
C ASP A 203 2.70 -28.33 -12.82
N LEU A 204 2.49 -28.24 -11.51
CA LEU A 204 3.53 -28.55 -10.53
C LEU A 204 3.91 -30.04 -10.62
N ARG A 205 5.19 -30.33 -10.84
CA ARG A 205 5.67 -31.72 -10.85
C ARG A 205 5.42 -32.40 -9.51
N PRO A 206 4.95 -33.67 -9.50
CA PRO A 206 4.72 -34.43 -8.29
C PRO A 206 5.96 -34.49 -7.39
N GLY A 207 5.76 -34.47 -6.07
CA GLY A 207 6.82 -34.61 -5.09
C GLY A 207 7.60 -33.33 -4.76
N ILE A 208 7.29 -32.19 -5.37
CA ILE A 208 7.87 -30.89 -4.98
C ILE A 208 7.15 -30.40 -3.73
N PRO A 209 7.87 -30.25 -2.59
CA PRO A 209 7.26 -29.79 -1.35
C PRO A 209 6.93 -28.31 -1.38
N VAL A 210 5.97 -27.88 -0.55
CA VAL A 210 5.71 -26.46 -0.29
C VAL A 210 6.99 -25.84 0.29
N PRO A 211 7.52 -24.75 -0.29
CA PRO A 211 8.78 -24.14 0.15
C PRO A 211 8.66 -23.45 1.51
N ALA A 212 9.79 -23.19 2.15
CA ALA A 212 9.85 -22.65 3.51
C ALA A 212 9.22 -21.26 3.60
N SER A 213 9.43 -20.39 2.60
CA SER A 213 8.82 -19.05 2.51
C SER A 213 7.28 -19.10 2.52
N VAL A 214 6.68 -20.03 1.77
CA VAL A 214 5.23 -20.20 1.71
C VAL A 214 4.69 -20.76 3.03
N ARG A 215 5.35 -21.78 3.61
CA ARG A 215 4.94 -22.32 4.92
C ARG A 215 5.03 -21.28 6.03
N ALA A 216 6.09 -20.47 6.05
CA ALA A 216 6.25 -19.40 7.05
C ALA A 216 5.14 -18.36 6.95
N LEU A 217 4.76 -17.97 5.73
CA LEU A 217 3.70 -16.98 5.51
C LEU A 217 2.34 -17.51 5.98
N THR A 218 2.01 -18.76 5.73
CA THR A 218 0.74 -19.38 6.15
C THR A 218 0.70 -19.73 7.63
N ALA A 219 1.85 -20.03 8.26
CA ALA A 219 1.94 -20.32 9.69
C ALA A 219 1.73 -19.08 10.59
N LEU A 220 2.00 -17.87 10.10
CA LEU A 220 1.76 -16.62 10.83
C LEU A 220 0.27 -16.33 11.08
N THR A 221 -0.62 -17.16 10.55
CA THR A 221 -2.08 -17.00 10.61
C THR A 221 -2.74 -17.75 11.78
N VAL A 222 -1.97 -18.43 12.64
CA VAL A 222 -2.49 -19.37 13.66
C VAL A 222 -2.27 -18.88 15.10
N THR A 223 -2.10 -17.58 15.33
CA THR A 223 -2.07 -17.04 16.72
C THR A 223 -3.14 -15.98 16.96
#